data_7f72eb75b441450741515619e720d536
#
_entry.id   7f72eb75b441450741515619e720d536
#
_cell.length_a   1.000
_cell.length_b   1.000
_cell.length_c   1.000
_cell.angle_alpha   90.00
_cell.angle_beta   90.00
_cell.angle_gamma   90.00
#
_symmetry.space_group_name_H-M   'P 1'
#
loop_
_entity.id
_entity.type
_entity.pdbx_description
1 polymer ?
#
loop_
_entity_poly.entity_id
_entity_poly.type
_entity_poly.pdbx_seq_one_letter_code
_entity_poly.pdbx_strand_id
1 'polypeptide(L)'
;MTADGVRTTPRCGGRKTTIRALATYVPPRVLTNADLEKLVETTDEWILQRTGIRERHIVDPGVATSDLAKEAALRAIAQAGLTPDDIGFIVVGTVTPDMMFPSTACLLQHKIGARHAWGFDLSAACSAFT
;
A
#
# COMPACT_ATOMS: atom_id res chain seq x y z
N MET A 1 -29.35 10.59 48.40
CA MET A 1 -29.40 9.92 47.09
C MET A 1 -29.05 10.95 46.06
N THR A 2 -27.75 11.05 45.70
CA THR A 2 -27.25 11.92 44.63
C THR A 2 -26.57 11.04 43.61
N ALA A 3 -27.26 10.85 42.49
CA ALA A 3 -26.67 10.30 41.27
C ALA A 3 -25.74 11.36 40.70
N ASP A 4 -24.52 10.99 40.39
CA ASP A 4 -23.76 11.44 39.20
C ASP A 4 -22.33 11.01 39.33
N GLY A 5 -22.12 9.70 39.06
CA GLY A 5 -20.79 9.17 38.76
C GLY A 5 -20.56 9.09 37.23
N VAL A 6 -20.65 10.23 36.54
CA VAL A 6 -20.13 10.28 35.15
C VAL A 6 -18.62 10.14 35.23
N ARG A 7 -18.13 8.96 34.95
CA ARG A 7 -16.69 8.73 34.71
C ARG A 7 -16.30 9.52 33.47
N THR A 8 -15.82 10.73 33.65
CA THR A 8 -15.06 11.41 32.59
C THR A 8 -13.77 10.63 32.36
N THR A 9 -13.76 9.83 31.31
CA THR A 9 -12.50 9.29 30.80
C THR A 9 -11.57 10.46 30.54
N PRO A 10 -10.33 10.45 31.05
CA PRO A 10 -9.38 11.51 30.74
C PRO A 10 -9.28 11.59 29.23
N ARG A 11 -9.58 12.73 28.65
CA ARG A 11 -9.26 13.00 27.26
C ARG A 11 -7.76 12.89 27.13
N CYS A 12 -7.29 11.74 26.62
CA CYS A 12 -5.93 11.58 26.19
C CYS A 12 -5.65 12.77 25.30
N GLY A 13 -4.71 13.64 25.68
CA GLY A 13 -4.31 14.79 24.89
C GLY A 13 -3.79 14.24 23.55
N GLY A 14 -4.69 14.08 22.59
CA GLY A 14 -4.47 13.30 21.39
C GLY A 14 -3.37 13.94 20.59
N ARG A 15 -2.30 13.20 20.35
CA ARG A 15 -1.33 13.53 19.29
C ARG A 15 -2.13 13.63 18.00
N LYS A 16 -2.09 14.79 17.37
CA LYS A 16 -2.75 14.98 16.07
C LYS A 16 -1.98 14.17 15.03
N THR A 17 -2.70 13.34 14.27
CA THR A 17 -2.14 12.62 13.13
C THR A 17 -2.58 13.33 11.85
N THR A 18 -1.67 13.48 10.91
CA THR A 18 -1.93 14.09 9.60
C THR A 18 -1.31 13.25 8.49
N ILE A 19 -2.01 13.16 7.36
CA ILE A 19 -1.42 12.62 6.12
C ILE A 19 -0.52 13.71 5.54
N ARG A 20 0.79 13.44 5.43
CA ARG A 20 1.80 14.38 4.93
C ARG A 20 2.00 14.27 3.42
N ALA A 21 1.93 13.07 2.87
CA ALA A 21 2.13 12.80 1.46
C ALA A 21 1.34 11.58 1.01
N LEU A 22 1.03 11.54 -0.28
CA LEU A 22 0.45 10.39 -0.95
C LEU A 22 1.15 10.22 -2.30
N ALA A 23 1.68 9.05 -2.58
CA ALA A 23 2.32 8.75 -3.84
C ALA A 23 1.93 7.38 -4.37
N THR A 24 2.05 7.22 -5.68
CA THR A 24 1.72 5.99 -6.38
C THR A 24 2.88 5.56 -7.28
N TYR A 25 2.93 4.28 -7.56
CA TYR A 25 3.78 3.71 -8.59
C TYR A 25 3.04 2.58 -9.29
N VAL A 26 3.12 2.57 -10.59
CA VAL A 26 2.66 1.46 -11.44
C VAL A 26 3.78 1.09 -12.42
N PRO A 27 3.98 -0.20 -12.73
CA PRO A 27 4.99 -0.62 -13.68
C PRO A 27 4.65 -0.13 -15.11
N PRO A 28 5.64 0.03 -15.99
CA PRO A 28 5.43 0.63 -17.32
C PRO A 28 4.69 -0.28 -18.31
N ARG A 29 4.78 -1.60 -18.14
CA ARG A 29 4.15 -2.55 -19.05
C ARG A 29 2.63 -2.55 -18.88
N VAL A 30 1.93 -2.35 -19.99
CA VAL A 30 0.46 -2.29 -20.04
C VAL A 30 -0.09 -3.55 -20.68
N LEU A 31 -1.17 -4.08 -20.13
CA LEU A 31 -2.03 -5.12 -20.71
C LEU A 31 -3.40 -4.51 -20.99
N THR A 32 -3.73 -4.38 -22.27
CA THR A 32 -5.01 -3.82 -22.73
C THR A 32 -6.14 -4.86 -22.72
N ASN A 33 -7.40 -4.39 -22.82
CA ASN A 33 -8.52 -5.30 -23.01
C ASN A 33 -8.39 -6.10 -24.32
N ALA A 34 -7.91 -5.47 -25.41
CA ALA A 34 -7.64 -6.13 -26.67
C ALA A 34 -6.58 -7.25 -26.59
N ASP A 35 -5.63 -7.13 -25.64
CA ASP A 35 -4.69 -8.22 -25.37
C ASP A 35 -5.34 -9.36 -24.59
N LEU A 36 -6.28 -9.04 -23.69
CA LEU A 36 -7.03 -10.05 -22.95
C LEU A 36 -7.97 -10.86 -23.86
N GLU A 37 -8.56 -10.24 -24.89
CA GLU A 37 -9.40 -10.94 -25.90
C GLU A 37 -8.63 -12.04 -26.64
N LYS A 38 -7.30 -11.91 -26.75
CA LYS A 38 -6.44 -12.92 -27.37
C LYS A 38 -6.15 -14.10 -26.43
N LEU A 39 -6.33 -13.91 -25.12
CA LEU A 39 -5.95 -14.88 -24.08
C LEU A 39 -7.15 -15.64 -23.52
N VAL A 40 -8.30 -14.98 -23.42
CA VAL A 40 -9.50 -15.54 -22.80
C VAL A 40 -10.75 -15.09 -23.57
N GLU A 41 -11.83 -15.84 -23.47
CA GLU A 41 -13.12 -15.52 -24.07
C GLU A 41 -13.76 -14.31 -23.35
N THR A 42 -13.54 -13.11 -23.88
CA THR A 42 -14.07 -11.85 -23.38
C THR A 42 -14.08 -10.79 -24.48
N THR A 43 -14.65 -9.60 -24.21
CA THR A 43 -14.59 -8.44 -25.11
C THR A 43 -14.28 -7.17 -24.35
N ASP A 44 -13.65 -6.19 -24.99
CA ASP A 44 -13.41 -4.86 -24.41
C ASP A 44 -14.70 -4.23 -23.88
N GLU A 45 -15.78 -4.31 -24.67
CA GLU A 45 -17.09 -3.77 -24.29
C GLU A 45 -17.61 -4.43 -22.99
N TRP A 46 -17.54 -5.76 -22.88
CA TRP A 46 -17.97 -6.48 -21.69
C TRP A 46 -17.17 -6.07 -20.44
N ILE A 47 -15.84 -5.97 -20.58
CA ILE A 47 -14.95 -5.56 -19.49
C ILE A 47 -15.28 -4.13 -19.05
N LEU A 48 -15.41 -3.20 -20.00
CA LEU A 48 -15.72 -1.80 -19.71
C LEU A 48 -17.07 -1.62 -19.01
N GLN A 49 -18.11 -2.30 -19.48
CA GLN A 49 -19.44 -2.22 -18.88
C GLN A 49 -19.45 -2.73 -17.43
N ARG A 50 -18.67 -3.77 -17.13
CA ARG A 50 -18.63 -4.41 -15.80
C ARG A 50 -17.67 -3.74 -14.81
N THR A 51 -16.58 -3.20 -15.28
CA THR A 51 -15.47 -2.77 -14.42
C THR A 51 -15.01 -1.34 -14.64
N GLY A 52 -15.28 -0.76 -15.80
CA GLY A 52 -14.72 0.52 -16.23
C GLY A 52 -13.23 0.47 -16.58
N ILE A 53 -12.58 -0.71 -16.49
CA ILE A 53 -11.13 -0.87 -16.67
C ILE A 53 -10.80 -1.00 -18.15
N ARG A 54 -9.89 -0.15 -18.63
CA ARG A 54 -9.41 -0.17 -20.03
C ARG A 54 -8.08 -0.92 -20.17
N GLU A 55 -7.22 -0.82 -19.16
CA GLU A 55 -5.86 -1.38 -19.17
C GLU A 55 -5.41 -1.76 -17.76
N ARG A 56 -4.39 -2.63 -17.67
CA ARG A 56 -3.73 -3.03 -16.42
C ARG A 56 -2.23 -2.83 -16.58
N HIS A 57 -1.60 -2.39 -15.50
CA HIS A 57 -0.16 -2.40 -15.41
C HIS A 57 0.33 -3.74 -14.85
N ILE A 58 1.24 -4.38 -15.56
CA ILE A 58 1.73 -5.71 -15.24
C ILE A 58 3.23 -5.64 -14.96
N VAL A 59 3.65 -6.25 -13.88
CA VAL A 59 5.07 -6.39 -13.56
C VAL A 59 5.76 -7.37 -14.51
N ASP A 60 7.04 -7.14 -14.74
CA ASP A 60 7.89 -8.11 -15.41
C ASP A 60 8.28 -9.25 -14.45
N PRO A 61 8.62 -10.44 -14.97
CA PRO A 61 9.11 -11.53 -14.15
C PRO A 61 10.27 -11.11 -13.27
N GLY A 62 10.22 -11.51 -12.00
CA GLY A 62 11.25 -11.18 -11.00
C GLY A 62 11.03 -9.87 -10.24
N VAL A 63 10.01 -9.08 -10.58
CA VAL A 63 9.61 -7.89 -9.82
C VAL A 63 8.58 -8.30 -8.77
N ALA A 64 8.86 -8.00 -7.51
CA ALA A 64 8.04 -8.38 -6.37
C ALA A 64 7.23 -7.20 -5.81
N THR A 65 6.33 -7.49 -4.88
CA THR A 65 5.50 -6.47 -4.21
C THR A 65 6.34 -5.39 -3.52
N SER A 66 7.43 -5.79 -2.87
CA SER A 66 8.33 -4.84 -2.20
C SER A 66 9.07 -3.92 -3.18
N ASP A 67 9.28 -4.33 -4.44
CA ASP A 67 9.91 -3.48 -5.46
C ASP A 67 8.96 -2.35 -5.89
N LEU A 68 7.69 -2.68 -6.10
CA LEU A 68 6.65 -1.68 -6.39
C LEU A 68 6.47 -0.71 -5.22
N ALA A 69 6.37 -1.26 -4.01
CA ALA A 69 6.22 -0.48 -2.79
C ALA A 69 7.40 0.47 -2.55
N LYS A 70 8.63 0.04 -2.86
CA LYS A 70 9.83 0.87 -2.77
C LYS A 70 9.71 2.15 -3.58
N GLU A 71 9.30 2.04 -4.85
CA GLU A 71 9.18 3.20 -5.73
C GLU A 71 8.11 4.20 -5.23
N ALA A 72 6.95 3.69 -4.79
CA ALA A 72 5.90 4.52 -4.23
C ALA A 72 6.34 5.17 -2.89
N ALA A 73 6.99 4.39 -2.01
CA ALA A 73 7.45 4.87 -0.70
C ALA A 73 8.50 5.98 -0.84
N LEU A 74 9.51 5.80 -1.70
CA LEU A 74 10.54 6.82 -1.92
C LEU A 74 9.95 8.12 -2.47
N ARG A 75 8.96 8.04 -3.37
CA ARG A 75 8.22 9.21 -3.87
C ARG A 75 7.47 9.93 -2.76
N ALA A 76 6.75 9.17 -1.90
CA ALA A 76 6.00 9.74 -0.79
C ALA A 76 6.92 10.40 0.25
N ILE A 77 8.04 9.76 0.60
CA ILE A 77 9.06 10.29 1.51
C ILE A 77 9.62 11.61 0.97
N ALA A 78 10.02 11.64 -0.30
CA ALA A 78 10.53 12.85 -0.95
C ALA A 78 9.48 13.97 -0.99
N GLN A 79 8.22 13.65 -1.34
CA GLN A 79 7.12 14.61 -1.36
C GLN A 79 6.83 15.17 0.04
N ALA A 80 7.02 14.40 1.09
CA ALA A 80 6.86 14.84 2.47
C ALA A 80 8.03 15.73 2.96
N GLY A 81 9.12 15.82 2.21
CA GLY A 81 10.37 16.48 2.62
C GLY A 81 11.09 15.73 3.74
N LEU A 82 10.94 14.41 3.76
CA LEU A 82 11.55 13.50 4.75
C LEU A 82 12.65 12.67 4.11
N THR A 83 13.39 11.97 4.95
CA THR A 83 14.38 10.95 4.59
C THR A 83 13.93 9.56 5.07
N PRO A 84 14.47 8.47 4.54
CA PRO A 84 14.16 7.14 5.06
C PRO A 84 14.47 6.96 6.57
N ASP A 85 15.44 7.67 7.11
CA ASP A 85 15.78 7.60 8.53
C ASP A 85 14.72 8.26 9.44
N ASP A 86 13.83 9.09 8.89
CA ASP A 86 12.71 9.68 9.62
C ASP A 86 11.51 8.72 9.75
N ILE A 87 11.55 7.58 9.06
CA ILE A 87 10.47 6.59 9.08
C ILE A 87 10.62 5.69 10.30
N GLY A 88 9.64 5.73 11.19
CA GLY A 88 9.61 4.89 12.39
C GLY A 88 8.79 3.61 12.24
N PHE A 89 7.86 3.56 11.25
CA PHE A 89 6.94 2.45 11.12
C PHE A 89 6.49 2.23 9.67
N ILE A 90 6.38 0.96 9.26
CA ILE A 90 5.94 0.54 7.92
C ILE A 90 4.85 -0.51 8.06
N VAL A 91 3.70 -0.28 7.44
CA VAL A 91 2.64 -1.28 7.25
C VAL A 91 2.49 -1.54 5.76
N VAL A 92 2.57 -2.80 5.35
CA VAL A 92 2.30 -3.21 3.97
C VAL A 92 0.99 -3.99 3.93
N GLY A 93 -0.05 -3.40 3.33
CA GLY A 93 -1.33 -4.06 3.10
C GLY A 93 -1.25 -4.91 1.84
N THR A 94 -1.02 -6.22 1.97
CA THR A 94 -0.92 -7.13 0.83
C THR A 94 -1.40 -8.54 1.16
N VAL A 95 -2.00 -9.21 0.17
CA VAL A 95 -2.28 -10.66 0.19
C VAL A 95 -1.33 -11.44 -0.72
N THR A 96 -0.41 -10.73 -1.39
CA THR A 96 0.61 -11.28 -2.28
C THR A 96 1.99 -10.81 -1.82
N PRO A 97 2.46 -11.24 -0.63
CA PRO A 97 3.79 -10.88 -0.15
C PRO A 97 4.87 -11.46 -1.06
N ASP A 98 6.06 -10.89 -1.00
CA ASP A 98 7.21 -11.41 -1.75
C ASP A 98 7.52 -12.87 -1.34
N MET A 99 7.37 -13.17 -0.06
CA MET A 99 7.55 -14.49 0.54
C MET A 99 6.83 -14.57 1.89
N MET A 100 6.74 -15.79 2.43
CA MET A 100 6.11 -16.01 3.74
C MET A 100 6.88 -15.36 4.89
N PHE A 101 8.19 -15.31 4.81
CA PHE A 101 9.09 -14.74 5.81
C PHE A 101 10.47 -14.42 5.19
N PRO A 102 11.06 -13.24 5.47
CA PRO A 102 10.53 -12.14 6.29
C PRO A 102 9.32 -11.44 5.66
N SER A 103 8.61 -10.57 6.41
CA SER A 103 7.49 -9.80 5.89
C SER A 103 7.93 -8.84 4.77
N THR A 104 7.03 -8.52 3.85
CA THR A 104 7.27 -7.53 2.80
C THR A 104 7.65 -6.16 3.38
N ALA A 105 7.09 -5.80 4.54
CA ALA A 105 7.47 -4.58 5.25
C ALA A 105 8.94 -4.56 5.66
N CYS A 106 9.51 -5.69 6.10
CA CYS A 106 10.94 -5.81 6.41
C CYS A 106 11.80 -5.70 5.15
N LEU A 107 11.39 -6.32 4.05
CA LEU A 107 12.08 -6.20 2.77
C LEU A 107 12.04 -4.76 2.25
N LEU A 108 10.88 -4.10 2.35
CA LEU A 108 10.71 -2.71 1.99
C LEU A 108 11.58 -1.80 2.83
N GLN A 109 11.59 -1.99 4.16
CA GLN A 109 12.45 -1.28 5.09
C GLN A 109 13.91 -1.31 4.64
N HIS A 110 14.41 -2.50 4.33
CA HIS A 110 15.78 -2.69 3.83
C HIS A 110 16.00 -1.97 2.50
N LYS A 111 15.08 -2.15 1.54
CA LYS A 111 15.19 -1.59 0.19
C LYS A 111 15.18 -0.06 0.15
N ILE A 112 14.47 0.60 1.07
CA ILE A 112 14.43 2.08 1.14
C ILE A 112 15.48 2.65 2.10
N GLY A 113 16.16 1.82 2.88
CA GLY A 113 17.18 2.25 3.85
C GLY A 113 16.61 2.84 5.13
N ALA A 114 15.38 2.54 5.53
CA ALA A 114 14.72 3.04 6.74
C ALA A 114 15.20 2.28 7.99
N ARG A 115 16.42 2.56 8.43
CA ARG A 115 17.14 1.79 9.46
C ARG A 115 16.48 1.80 10.84
N HIS A 116 15.68 2.80 11.13
CA HIS A 116 15.01 2.98 12.42
C HIS A 116 13.54 2.52 12.41
N ALA A 117 13.03 2.13 11.24
CA ALA A 117 11.66 1.66 11.10
C ALA A 117 11.51 0.21 11.61
N TRP A 118 10.34 -0.11 12.07
CA TRP A 118 9.85 -1.48 12.23
C TRP A 118 8.54 -1.62 11.46
N GLY A 119 8.10 -2.85 11.19
CA GLY A 119 6.87 -3.00 10.42
C GLY A 119 6.37 -4.43 10.35
N PHE A 120 5.21 -4.57 9.74
CA PHE A 120 4.56 -5.86 9.47
C PHE A 120 3.67 -5.78 8.22
N ASP A 121 3.32 -6.94 7.69
CA ASP A 121 2.33 -7.05 6.63
C ASP A 121 0.93 -7.22 7.23
N LEU A 122 -0.05 -6.55 6.62
CA LEU A 122 -1.46 -6.68 6.96
C LEU A 122 -2.19 -7.44 5.84
N SER A 123 -2.52 -8.69 6.10
CA SER A 123 -3.26 -9.53 5.15
C SER A 123 -4.77 -9.37 5.39
N ALA A 124 -5.36 -8.29 4.89
CA ALA A 124 -6.77 -7.97 5.04
C ALA A 124 -7.46 -7.60 3.71
N ALA A 125 -6.86 -7.96 2.59
CA ALA A 125 -7.35 -7.63 1.24
C ALA A 125 -7.73 -6.14 1.14
N CYS A 126 -8.93 -5.82 0.63
CA CYS A 126 -9.37 -4.43 0.46
C CYS A 126 -9.46 -3.65 1.79
N SER A 127 -9.67 -4.33 2.92
CA SER A 127 -9.73 -3.70 4.25
C SER A 127 -8.36 -3.30 4.81
N ALA A 128 -7.27 -3.70 4.15
CA ALA A 128 -5.93 -3.29 4.57
C ALA A 128 -5.66 -1.80 4.36
N PHE A 129 -6.48 -1.13 3.55
CA PHE A 129 -6.38 0.31 3.28
C PHE A 129 -7.21 1.16 4.25
N THR A 130 -8.21 0.58 4.91
CA THR A 130 -9.12 1.27 5.84
C THR A 130 -8.72 1.03 7.29
#